data_397c48d5a66cdcb339a322c4bc804f71
#
_entry.id   397c48d5a66cdcb339a322c4bc804f71
#
_cell.length_a   1.000
_cell.length_b   1.000
_cell.length_c   1.000
_cell.angle_alpha   90.00
_cell.angle_beta   90.00
_cell.angle_gamma   90.00
#
_symmetry.space_group_name_H-M   'P 1'
#
loop_
_entity.id
_entity.type
_entity.pdbx_description
1 polymer ?
#
loop_
_entity_poly.entity_id
_entity_poly.type
_entity_poly.pdbx_seq_one_letter_code
_entity_poly.pdbx_strand_id
1 'polypeptide(L)'
;MVITTAKMLYHVIREFRYQGDLSQTDVAKLAGTTQARISAFENEPERTKLETLFKILAGLELELIVQPRKKSSDTARSIKEPTATYDDDEAW
;
A
#
# COMPACT_ATOMS: atom_id res chain seq x y z
N MET A 1 -7.48 11.58 1.06
CA MET A 1 -6.36 11.54 0.13
C MET A 1 -6.44 10.31 -0.76
N VAL A 2 -6.15 10.46 -2.02
CA VAL A 2 -6.23 9.36 -2.97
C VAL A 2 -4.83 9.04 -3.48
N ILE A 3 -4.47 7.76 -3.47
CA ILE A 3 -3.15 7.31 -3.89
C ILE A 3 -3.30 6.41 -5.11
N THR A 4 -2.62 6.76 -6.18
CA THR A 4 -2.74 6.00 -7.42
C THR A 4 -1.41 5.52 -7.99
N THR A 5 -0.30 5.78 -7.32
CA THR A 5 1.00 5.27 -7.75
C THR A 5 1.79 4.79 -6.56
N ALA A 6 2.78 3.94 -6.84
CA ALA A 6 3.65 3.44 -5.78
C ALA A 6 4.42 4.58 -5.11
N LYS A 7 4.82 5.56 -5.90
CA LYS A 7 5.58 6.68 -5.35
C LYS A 7 4.72 7.50 -4.40
N MET A 8 3.47 7.72 -4.74
CA MET A 8 2.57 8.44 -3.86
C MET A 8 2.38 7.67 -2.55
N LEU A 9 2.24 6.36 -2.65
CA LEU A 9 2.07 5.54 -1.47
C LEU A 9 3.30 5.62 -0.57
N TYR A 10 4.49 5.57 -1.17
CA TYR A 10 5.71 5.69 -0.40
C TYR A 10 5.76 7.02 0.35
N HIS A 11 5.41 8.11 -0.32
CA HIS A 11 5.48 9.42 0.33
C HIS A 11 4.54 9.52 1.52
N VAL A 12 3.35 8.95 1.40
CA VAL A 12 2.39 8.99 2.49
C VAL A 12 2.88 8.14 3.65
N ILE A 13 3.39 6.94 3.37
CA ILE A 13 3.89 6.07 4.42
C ILE A 13 5.09 6.71 5.13
N ARG A 14 5.95 7.35 4.37
CA ARG A 14 7.11 8.01 4.96
C ARG A 14 6.66 9.15 5.87
N GLU A 15 5.61 9.88 5.49
CA GLU A 15 5.08 10.94 6.32
C GLU A 15 4.58 10.38 7.65
N PHE A 16 3.87 9.25 7.62
CA PHE A 16 3.41 8.64 8.85
C PHE A 16 4.59 8.20 9.72
N ARG A 17 5.64 7.70 9.09
CA ARG A 17 6.84 7.32 9.83
C ARG A 17 7.44 8.53 10.54
N TYR A 18 7.56 9.64 9.83
CA TYR A 18 8.12 10.86 10.41
C TYR A 18 7.22 11.41 11.51
N GLN A 19 5.93 11.39 11.31
CA GLN A 19 5.00 11.87 12.33
C GLN A 19 5.11 11.06 13.61
N GLY A 20 5.39 9.78 13.49
CA GLY A 20 5.58 8.93 14.65
C GLY A 20 6.98 8.96 15.22
N ASP A 21 7.86 9.75 14.59
CA ASP A 21 9.24 9.85 15.02
C ASP A 21 9.92 8.49 15.00
N LEU A 22 9.65 7.71 13.95
CA LEU A 22 10.16 6.35 13.83
C LEU A 22 11.29 6.31 12.82
N SER A 23 12.34 5.55 13.15
CA SER A 23 13.43 5.31 12.22
C SER A 23 13.05 4.14 11.32
N GLN A 24 13.85 3.89 10.27
CA GLN A 24 13.64 2.72 9.44
C GLN A 24 13.72 1.44 10.26
N THR A 25 14.63 1.40 11.22
CA THR A 25 14.78 0.23 12.08
C THR A 25 13.54 0.04 12.95
N ASP A 26 12.98 1.13 13.45
CA ASP A 26 11.76 1.05 14.25
C ASP A 26 10.62 0.47 13.44
N VAL A 27 10.44 0.95 12.21
CA VAL A 27 9.38 0.44 11.36
C VAL A 27 9.61 -1.03 11.03
N ALA A 28 10.87 -1.41 10.81
CA ALA A 28 11.19 -2.80 10.52
C ALA A 28 10.76 -3.71 11.67
N LYS A 29 11.01 -3.28 12.89
CA LYS A 29 10.61 -4.06 14.04
C LYS A 29 9.10 -4.17 14.15
N LEU A 30 8.42 -3.06 13.96
CA LEU A 30 6.96 -3.06 14.03
C LEU A 30 6.34 -3.91 12.93
N ALA A 31 6.94 -3.90 11.76
CA ALA A 31 6.43 -4.62 10.62
C ALA A 31 6.83 -6.09 10.58
N GLY A 32 7.77 -6.48 11.43
CA GLY A 32 8.24 -7.85 11.41
C GLY A 32 9.11 -8.15 10.20
N THR A 33 9.90 -7.19 9.77
CA THR A 33 10.78 -7.37 8.64
C THR A 33 12.15 -6.76 8.97
N THR A 34 12.98 -6.53 7.98
CA THR A 34 14.33 -6.03 8.21
C THR A 34 14.47 -4.57 7.78
N GLN A 35 15.42 -3.89 8.37
CA GLN A 35 15.67 -2.50 8.01
C GLN A 35 16.07 -2.41 6.53
N ALA A 36 16.76 -3.42 6.00
CA ALA A 36 17.13 -3.42 4.59
C ALA A 36 15.90 -3.41 3.69
N ARG A 37 14.85 -4.11 4.08
CA ARG A 37 13.64 -4.12 3.27
C ARG A 37 12.88 -2.81 3.37
N ILE A 38 12.92 -2.17 4.54
CA ILE A 38 12.31 -0.85 4.67
C ILE A 38 13.07 0.14 3.78
N SER A 39 14.40 0.08 3.80
CA SER A 39 15.21 0.95 2.98
C SER A 39 14.93 0.71 1.49
N ALA A 40 14.81 -0.55 1.10
CA ALA A 40 14.51 -0.87 -0.30
C ALA A 40 13.15 -0.31 -0.71
N PHE A 41 12.17 -0.39 0.16
CA PHE A 41 10.87 0.18 -0.13
C PHE A 41 10.97 1.69 -0.31
N GLU A 42 11.75 2.35 0.53
CA GLU A 42 11.86 3.80 0.45
C GLU A 42 12.65 4.25 -0.78
N ASN A 43 13.57 3.41 -1.26
CA ASN A 43 14.33 3.77 -2.45
C ASN A 43 13.61 3.41 -3.74
N GLU A 44 12.96 2.27 -3.79
CA GLU A 44 12.27 1.82 -4.98
C GLU A 44 10.92 1.21 -4.61
N PRO A 45 9.96 2.03 -4.25
CA PRO A 45 8.68 1.50 -3.78
C PRO A 45 7.97 0.64 -4.82
N GLU A 46 8.19 0.92 -6.10
CA GLU A 46 7.50 0.16 -7.13
C GLU A 46 8.03 -1.27 -7.26
N ARG A 47 9.15 -1.58 -6.64
CA ARG A 47 9.70 -2.92 -6.70
C ARG A 47 9.47 -3.71 -5.41
N THR A 48 8.69 -3.15 -4.50
CA THR A 48 8.44 -3.78 -3.23
C THR A 48 7.36 -4.84 -3.37
N LYS A 49 7.57 -5.98 -2.74
CA LYS A 49 6.59 -7.04 -2.78
C LYS A 49 5.37 -6.62 -1.97
N LEU A 50 4.20 -7.06 -2.40
CA LEU A 50 2.98 -6.74 -1.68
C LEU A 50 3.02 -7.24 -0.25
N GLU A 51 3.60 -8.40 -0.03
CA GLU A 51 3.70 -8.94 1.32
C GLU A 51 4.44 -7.97 2.23
N THR A 52 5.55 -7.43 1.76
CA THR A 52 6.32 -6.47 2.54
C THR A 52 5.51 -5.19 2.76
N LEU A 53 4.81 -4.74 1.73
CA LEU A 53 4.01 -3.55 1.85
C LEU A 53 2.94 -3.71 2.94
N PHE A 54 2.25 -4.84 2.94
CA PHE A 54 1.21 -5.05 3.95
C PHE A 54 1.80 -5.15 5.35
N LYS A 55 3.01 -5.69 5.49
CA LYS A 55 3.66 -5.72 6.79
C LYS A 55 3.96 -4.30 7.28
N ILE A 56 4.42 -3.44 6.37
CA ILE A 56 4.72 -2.06 6.73
C ILE A 56 3.44 -1.34 7.14
N LEU A 57 2.38 -1.52 6.38
CA LEU A 57 1.11 -0.87 6.71
C LEU A 57 0.63 -1.32 8.08
N ALA A 58 0.68 -2.62 8.34
CA ALA A 58 0.24 -3.14 9.63
C ALA A 58 1.09 -2.60 10.77
N GLY A 59 2.40 -2.51 10.56
CA GLY A 59 3.29 -1.99 11.60
C GLY A 59 3.01 -0.55 11.94
N LEU A 60 2.57 0.23 10.96
CA LEU A 60 2.24 1.63 11.18
C LEU A 60 0.76 1.83 11.51
N GLU A 61 0.03 0.73 11.66
CA GLU A 61 -1.41 0.75 11.95
C GLU A 61 -2.19 1.47 10.87
N LEU A 62 -1.81 1.22 9.63
CA LEU A 62 -2.49 1.74 8.46
C LEU A 62 -3.19 0.62 7.74
N GLU A 63 -4.19 0.96 6.96
CA GLU A 63 -4.87 -0.06 6.16
C GLU A 63 -5.08 0.44 4.75
N LEU A 64 -5.18 -0.50 3.83
CA LEU A 64 -5.37 -0.18 2.44
C LEU A 64 -6.83 -0.32 2.08
N ILE A 65 -7.36 0.68 1.41
CA ILE A 65 -8.74 0.65 0.94
C ILE A 65 -8.73 0.74 -0.57
N VAL A 66 -9.48 -0.14 -1.20
CA VAL A 66 -9.61 -0.12 -2.66
C VAL A 66 -11.01 0.34 -3.00
N GLN A 67 -11.10 1.35 -3.83
CA GLN A 67 -12.40 1.93 -4.17
C GLN A 67 -12.38 2.38 -5.62
N PRO A 68 -13.53 2.51 -6.25
CA PRO A 68 -13.58 2.99 -7.62
C PRO A 68 -13.07 4.42 -7.69
N ARG A 69 -12.42 4.74 -8.78
CA ARG A 69 -11.97 6.10 -8.95
C ARG A 69 -13.17 7.03 -9.10
N LYS A 70 -13.05 8.23 -8.51
CA LYS A 70 -14.08 9.20 -8.64
C LYS A 70 -13.94 9.85 -9.96
N LYS A 71 -14.61 9.36 -10.95
CA LYS A 71 -14.53 9.89 -12.26
C LYS A 71 -15.89 10.18 -12.82
N SER A 72 -15.97 10.36 -14.11
CA SER A 72 -17.25 10.60 -14.71
C SER A 72 -18.10 9.37 -14.53
N SER A 73 -19.36 9.54 -14.71
CA SER A 73 -20.32 8.51 -14.45
C SER A 73 -20.07 7.18 -15.11
N ASP A 74 -19.51 7.20 -16.26
CA ASP A 74 -19.32 5.94 -16.93
C ASP A 74 -18.45 5.00 -16.17
N THR A 75 -17.51 5.52 -15.46
CA THR A 75 -16.62 4.66 -14.74
C THR A 75 -17.37 3.86 -13.71
N ALA A 76 -18.29 4.45 -13.09
CA ALA A 76 -19.01 3.79 -12.04
C ALA A 76 -19.62 2.52 -12.52
N ARG A 77 -20.13 2.55 -13.74
CA ARG A 77 -20.83 1.44 -14.18
C ARG A 77 -19.94 0.26 -14.39
N SER A 78 -18.77 0.48 -14.82
CA SER A 78 -17.95 -0.66 -15.13
C SER A 78 -17.56 -1.43 -13.91
N ILE A 79 -17.65 -0.83 -12.80
CA ILE A 79 -17.27 -1.50 -11.68
C ILE A 79 -18.09 -2.59 -11.26
N LYS A 80 -19.26 -2.53 -11.52
CA LYS A 80 -20.02 -3.51 -11.09
C LYS A 80 -19.67 -4.79 -11.52
N GLU A 81 -19.17 -5.04 -12.25
CA GLU A 81 -18.85 -6.19 -12.52
C GLU A 81 -18.01 -6.98 -12.00
N PRO A 82 -17.84 -7.04 -11.50
CA PRO A 82 -17.03 -7.60 -11.02
C PRO A 82 -16.80 -8.46 -10.28
N THR A 83 -17.24 -8.20 -10.10
CA THR A 83 -17.00 -8.76 -9.46
C THR A 83 -16.61 -9.81 -9.16
N ALA A 84 -16.85 -9.98 -9.61
CA ALA A 84 -16.38 -10.80 -9.41
C ALA A 84 -15.74 -11.65 -9.31
N THR A 85 -15.80 -11.60 -9.45
CA THR A 85 -15.09 -12.16 -9.44
C THR A 85 -14.30 -12.86 -9.29
N TYR A 86 -14.33 -12.80 -9.33
CA TYR A 86 -13.44 -13.12 -9.25
C TYR A 86 -12.80 -13.99 -9.15
N ASP A 87 -13.06 -13.95 -8.95
CA ASP A 87 -12.38 -14.40 -8.82
C ASP A 87 -11.64 -15.08 -8.86
N ASP A 88 -11.76 -15.00 -9.03
CA ASP A 88 -10.98 -15.31 -9.13
C ASP A 88 -10.20 -15.81 -8.99
N ASP A 89 -10.32 -15.76 -8.95
CA ASP A 89 -9.53 -15.94 -8.91
C ASP A 89 -8.86 -16.61 -8.79
N GLU A 90 -9.00 -16.77 -8.70
CA GLU A 90 -8.34 -17.13 -8.79
C GLU A 90 -7.57 -17.51 -8.99
N ALA A 91 -7.65 -17.50 -8.99
CA ALA A 91 -6.84 -17.66 -9.38
C ALA A 91 -5.91 -17.75 -9.39
N TRP A 92 -5.78 -17.47 -8.97
CA TRP A 92 -4.67 -17.34 -9.19
C TRP A 92 -3.81 -17.86 -9.00
#